data_cc257d35c3f0cef182d1eb1dbb888b1b
#
_entry.id   cc257d35c3f0cef182d1eb1dbb888b1b
#
_cell.length_a   1.000
_cell.length_b   1.000
_cell.length_c   1.000
_cell.angle_alpha   90.00
_cell.angle_beta   90.00
_cell.angle_gamma   90.00
#
_symmetry.space_group_name_H-M   'P 1'
#
loop_
_entity.id
_entity.type
_entity.pdbx_description
1 polymer ?
#
loop_
_entity_poly.entity_id
_entity_poly.type
_entity_poly.pdbx_seq_one_letter_code
_entity_poly.pdbx_strand_id
1 'polypeptide(L)'
;MKKGSAAVFLSYVLWGVFPIYWKLLADVDSVYVLCCRIVFSLCVSLVVVPLCGKWGEAMRVLRDKRLRRYMLAAGVFISFNWGAFIYCVASNRVLDASLAYYINPILAILVGFIVFRERLTTAQWAAVALAAAGVAAPMVMEGEFPLLAVLIGLSFAIYGAIKKKADVPGDVSTFIETLLVSPVALGIILVMELRGGPISTGVIGGWRLILLPLAGVVTYLPLFLYSAGIRTTSMSLSGILMYINPTLQLLCGVILYDETMSTAMTVAFVCVWLATIVFVAGGELARRKAKTRCSNG
;
A
#
# COMPACT_ATOMS: atom_id res chain seq x y z
N MET A 1 8.37 -14.89 19.06
CA MET A 1 7.16 -14.40 18.35
C MET A 1 6.25 -15.58 18.01
N LYS A 2 4.93 -15.46 18.18
CA LYS A 2 3.99 -16.47 17.70
C LYS A 2 4.07 -16.53 16.15
N LYS A 3 3.90 -17.71 15.54
CA LYS A 3 4.03 -17.90 14.07
C LYS A 3 3.29 -16.84 13.24
N GLY A 4 2.10 -16.41 13.66
CA GLY A 4 1.33 -15.38 12.96
C GLY A 4 1.99 -13.99 13.01
N SER A 5 2.51 -13.57 14.16
CA SER A 5 3.21 -12.28 14.27
C SER A 5 4.50 -12.24 13.46
N ALA A 6 5.17 -13.39 13.29
CA ALA A 6 6.34 -13.50 12.41
C ALA A 6 5.95 -13.34 10.93
N ALA A 7 4.83 -13.90 10.50
CA ALA A 7 4.34 -13.74 9.12
C ALA A 7 3.95 -12.27 8.83
N VAL A 8 3.26 -11.59 9.77
CA VAL A 8 2.95 -10.17 9.65
C VAL A 8 4.22 -9.31 9.61
N PHE A 9 5.20 -9.59 10.48
CA PHE A 9 6.49 -8.90 10.47
C PHE A 9 7.17 -9.05 9.10
N LEU A 10 7.28 -10.29 8.60
CA LEU A 10 7.92 -10.59 7.32
C LEU A 10 7.20 -9.91 6.14
N SER A 11 5.87 -9.84 6.17
CA SER A 11 5.13 -9.13 5.12
C SER A 11 5.49 -7.65 5.05
N TYR A 12 5.61 -6.97 6.19
CA TYR A 12 6.02 -5.56 6.24
C TYR A 12 7.48 -5.35 5.85
N VAL A 13 8.37 -6.29 6.20
CA VAL A 13 9.77 -6.26 5.72
C VAL A 13 9.81 -6.39 4.20
N LEU A 14 9.07 -7.34 3.62
CA LEU A 14 9.03 -7.51 2.17
C LEU A 14 8.50 -6.27 1.46
N TRP A 15 7.41 -5.67 1.96
CA TRP A 15 6.92 -4.39 1.41
C TRP A 15 7.92 -3.25 1.57
N GLY A 16 8.68 -3.23 2.66
CA GLY A 16 9.68 -2.19 2.94
C GLY A 16 10.87 -2.24 2.00
N VAL A 17 11.26 -3.43 1.53
CA VAL A 17 12.36 -3.60 0.57
C VAL A 17 11.92 -3.60 -0.90
N PHE A 18 10.65 -3.36 -1.19
CA PHE A 18 10.12 -3.25 -2.55
C PHE A 18 10.86 -2.25 -3.46
N PRO A 19 11.35 -1.09 -2.98
CA PRO A 19 12.13 -0.19 -3.82
C PRO A 19 13.30 -0.90 -4.49
N ILE A 20 13.96 -1.85 -3.81
CA ILE A 20 15.11 -2.60 -4.37
C ILE A 20 14.68 -3.39 -5.61
N TYR A 21 13.52 -4.03 -5.56
CA TYR A 21 13.00 -4.79 -6.69
C TYR A 21 12.57 -3.88 -7.86
N TRP A 22 11.78 -2.85 -7.58
CA TRP A 22 11.27 -1.97 -8.63
C TRP A 22 12.38 -1.13 -9.27
N LYS A 23 13.45 -0.85 -8.54
CA LYS A 23 14.63 -0.15 -9.08
C LYS A 23 15.34 -0.93 -10.19
N LEU A 24 15.28 -2.27 -10.19
CA LEU A 24 15.80 -3.11 -11.27
C LEU A 24 15.03 -2.92 -12.60
N LEU A 25 13.86 -2.31 -12.55
CA LEU A 25 12.99 -2.01 -13.69
C LEU A 25 12.82 -0.50 -13.90
N ALA A 26 13.67 0.35 -13.30
CA ALA A 26 13.52 1.81 -13.33
C ALA A 26 13.73 2.43 -14.73
N ASP A 27 14.40 1.74 -15.62
CA ASP A 27 14.57 2.09 -17.03
C ASP A 27 13.41 1.65 -17.94
N VAL A 28 12.48 0.86 -17.39
CA VAL A 28 11.25 0.45 -18.07
C VAL A 28 10.15 1.42 -17.72
N ASP A 29 9.31 1.77 -18.69
CA ASP A 29 8.16 2.65 -18.45
C ASP A 29 7.32 2.16 -17.27
N SER A 30 7.02 3.06 -16.32
CA SER A 30 6.32 2.72 -15.05
C SER A 30 4.90 2.18 -15.28
N VAL A 31 4.23 2.62 -16.36
CA VAL A 31 2.88 2.13 -16.72
C VAL A 31 2.98 0.70 -17.26
N TYR A 32 4.03 0.42 -18.06
CA TYR A 32 4.30 -0.93 -18.54
C TYR A 32 4.56 -1.90 -17.39
N VAL A 33 5.43 -1.52 -16.45
CA VAL A 33 5.75 -2.31 -15.24
C VAL A 33 4.50 -2.54 -14.39
N LEU A 34 3.66 -1.50 -14.21
CA LEU A 34 2.39 -1.62 -13.51
C LEU A 34 1.46 -2.63 -14.19
N CYS A 35 1.31 -2.55 -15.51
CA CYS A 35 0.46 -3.46 -16.27
C CYS A 35 0.94 -4.92 -16.15
N CYS A 36 2.24 -5.15 -16.27
CA CYS A 36 2.84 -6.47 -16.04
C CYS A 36 2.59 -6.96 -14.60
N ARG A 37 2.78 -6.10 -13.60
CA ARG A 37 2.47 -6.41 -12.21
C ARG A 37 1.03 -6.88 -12.02
N ILE A 38 0.05 -6.19 -12.61
CA ILE A 38 -1.39 -6.54 -12.52
C ILE A 38 -1.64 -7.91 -13.16
N VAL A 39 -1.17 -8.11 -14.39
CA VAL A 39 -1.40 -9.35 -15.16
C VAL A 39 -0.75 -10.55 -14.46
N PHE A 40 0.50 -10.43 -14.04
CA PHE A 40 1.18 -11.53 -13.36
C PHE A 40 0.67 -11.77 -11.94
N SER A 41 0.16 -10.74 -11.23
CA SER A 41 -0.56 -10.93 -9.97
C SER A 41 -1.86 -11.72 -10.18
N LEU A 42 -2.57 -11.49 -11.28
CA LEU A 42 -3.71 -12.33 -11.67
C LEU A 42 -3.27 -13.79 -11.90
N CYS A 43 -2.18 -14.02 -12.65
CA CYS A 43 -1.67 -15.38 -12.89
C CYS A 43 -1.38 -16.12 -11.57
N VAL A 44 -0.72 -15.47 -10.62
CA VAL A 44 -0.45 -16.02 -9.29
C VAL A 44 -1.75 -16.30 -8.54
N SER A 45 -2.70 -15.37 -8.56
CA SER A 45 -4.00 -15.51 -7.89
C SER A 45 -4.83 -16.66 -8.45
N LEU A 46 -4.78 -16.87 -9.77
CA LEU A 46 -5.45 -17.99 -10.46
C LEU A 46 -4.97 -19.35 -9.98
N VAL A 47 -3.74 -19.45 -9.49
CA VAL A 47 -3.17 -20.66 -8.88
C VAL A 47 -3.50 -20.73 -7.39
N VAL A 48 -3.27 -19.65 -6.65
CA VAL A 48 -3.35 -19.67 -5.18
C VAL A 48 -4.79 -19.76 -4.68
N VAL A 49 -5.74 -19.06 -5.29
CA VAL A 49 -7.15 -19.04 -4.84
C VAL A 49 -7.80 -20.44 -4.88
N PRO A 50 -7.65 -21.24 -5.97
CA PRO A 50 -8.11 -22.61 -5.98
C PRO A 50 -7.38 -23.50 -4.98
N LEU A 51 -6.04 -23.40 -4.87
CA LEU A 51 -5.25 -24.18 -3.91
C LEU A 51 -5.66 -23.92 -2.45
N CYS A 52 -6.12 -22.71 -2.14
CA CYS A 52 -6.68 -22.35 -0.84
C CYS A 52 -8.16 -22.76 -0.67
N GLY A 53 -8.78 -23.42 -1.65
CA GLY A 53 -10.19 -23.85 -1.60
C GLY A 53 -11.19 -22.69 -1.70
N LYS A 54 -10.79 -21.51 -2.16
CA LYS A 54 -11.62 -20.28 -2.15
C LYS A 54 -12.25 -19.95 -3.51
N TRP A 55 -12.16 -20.84 -4.47
CA TRP A 55 -12.71 -20.62 -5.81
C TRP A 55 -14.22 -20.34 -5.82
N GLY A 56 -14.98 -21.11 -5.02
CA GLY A 56 -16.44 -20.91 -4.89
C GLY A 56 -16.80 -19.53 -4.36
N GLU A 57 -16.03 -19.02 -3.38
CA GLU A 57 -16.21 -17.69 -2.82
C GLU A 57 -15.86 -16.61 -3.85
N ALA A 58 -14.79 -16.76 -4.61
CA ALA A 58 -14.41 -15.87 -5.67
C ALA A 58 -15.50 -15.77 -6.74
N MET A 59 -16.08 -16.90 -7.16
CA MET A 59 -17.17 -16.92 -8.13
C MET A 59 -18.45 -16.28 -7.58
N ARG A 60 -18.75 -16.43 -6.29
CA ARG A 60 -19.86 -15.74 -5.63
C ARG A 60 -19.69 -14.22 -5.68
N VAL A 61 -18.50 -13.73 -5.31
CA VAL A 61 -18.18 -12.29 -5.35
C VAL A 61 -18.28 -11.75 -6.78
N LEU A 62 -17.78 -12.48 -7.77
CA LEU A 62 -17.82 -12.07 -9.16
C LEU A 62 -19.24 -12.00 -9.73
N ARG A 63 -20.16 -12.87 -9.28
CA ARG A 63 -21.57 -12.88 -9.68
C ARG A 63 -22.39 -11.78 -9.01
N ASP A 64 -22.02 -11.36 -7.81
CA ASP A 64 -22.71 -10.28 -7.11
C ASP A 64 -22.35 -8.92 -7.74
N LYS A 65 -23.34 -8.25 -8.35
CA LYS A 65 -23.18 -6.95 -9.02
C LYS A 65 -22.66 -5.86 -8.09
N ARG A 66 -23.06 -5.87 -6.81
CA ARG A 66 -22.65 -4.88 -5.81
C ARG A 66 -21.19 -5.10 -5.41
N LEU A 67 -20.83 -6.32 -5.05
CA LEU A 67 -19.47 -6.67 -4.65
C LEU A 67 -18.51 -6.46 -5.83
N ARG A 68 -18.89 -6.85 -7.05
CA ARG A 68 -18.08 -6.62 -8.25
C ARG A 68 -17.78 -5.15 -8.50
N ARG A 69 -18.75 -4.23 -8.28
CA ARG A 69 -18.49 -2.77 -8.37
C ARG A 69 -17.50 -2.30 -7.31
N TYR A 70 -17.59 -2.79 -6.08
CA TYR A 70 -16.63 -2.49 -5.04
C TYR A 70 -15.23 -3.01 -5.41
N MET A 71 -15.13 -4.22 -5.94
CA MET A 71 -13.85 -4.80 -6.36
C MET A 71 -13.25 -4.06 -7.57
N LEU A 72 -14.06 -3.62 -8.51
CA LEU A 72 -13.58 -2.79 -9.62
C LEU A 72 -13.04 -1.44 -9.10
N ALA A 73 -13.78 -0.77 -8.24
CA ALA A 73 -13.32 0.49 -7.64
C ALA A 73 -12.03 0.27 -6.81
N ALA A 74 -11.97 -0.78 -5.99
CA ALA A 74 -10.78 -1.16 -5.25
C ALA A 74 -9.60 -1.43 -6.20
N GLY A 75 -9.82 -2.17 -7.29
CA GLY A 75 -8.82 -2.47 -8.30
C GLY A 75 -8.26 -1.21 -8.97
N VAL A 76 -9.09 -0.22 -9.27
CA VAL A 76 -8.66 1.07 -9.83
C VAL A 76 -7.80 1.84 -8.82
N PHE A 77 -8.27 2.00 -7.57
CA PHE A 77 -7.51 2.73 -6.56
C PHE A 77 -6.19 2.06 -6.19
N ILE A 78 -6.15 0.73 -6.08
CA ILE A 78 -4.91 0.02 -5.77
C ILE A 78 -3.94 0.02 -6.97
N SER A 79 -4.45 -0.06 -8.20
CA SER A 79 -3.61 0.06 -9.40
C SER A 79 -2.97 1.44 -9.52
N PHE A 80 -3.73 2.51 -9.25
CA PHE A 80 -3.19 3.85 -9.17
C PHE A 80 -2.10 3.96 -8.09
N ASN A 81 -2.38 3.44 -6.88
CA ASN A 81 -1.41 3.42 -5.78
C ASN A 81 -0.11 2.70 -6.17
N TRP A 82 -0.23 1.53 -6.78
CA TRP A 82 0.92 0.76 -7.24
C TRP A 82 1.71 1.46 -8.35
N GLY A 83 1.02 2.06 -9.31
CA GLY A 83 1.65 2.81 -10.40
C GLY A 83 2.41 4.04 -9.87
N ALA A 84 1.79 4.81 -8.98
CA ALA A 84 2.42 5.97 -8.36
C ALA A 84 3.65 5.57 -7.53
N PHE A 85 3.59 4.43 -6.81
CA PHE A 85 4.75 3.91 -6.08
C PHE A 85 5.89 3.47 -7.01
N ILE A 86 5.59 2.73 -8.08
CA ILE A 86 6.59 2.32 -9.09
C ILE A 86 7.23 3.56 -9.72
N TYR A 87 6.43 4.56 -10.06
CA TYR A 87 6.90 5.84 -10.60
C TYR A 87 7.83 6.56 -9.61
N CYS A 88 7.50 6.62 -8.32
CA CYS A 88 8.37 7.21 -7.30
C CYS A 88 9.74 6.52 -7.27
N VAL A 89 9.76 5.18 -7.27
CA VAL A 89 11.02 4.41 -7.25
C VAL A 89 11.83 4.63 -8.53
N ALA A 90 11.18 4.62 -9.69
CA ALA A 90 11.84 4.84 -10.97
C ALA A 90 12.44 6.27 -11.10
N SER A 91 11.75 7.26 -10.51
CA SER A 91 12.12 8.68 -10.57
C SER A 91 13.04 9.15 -9.43
N ASN A 92 13.66 8.25 -8.65
CA ASN A 92 14.47 8.59 -7.46
C ASN A 92 13.70 9.44 -6.43
N ARG A 93 12.43 9.10 -6.16
CA ARG A 93 11.55 9.76 -5.19
C ARG A 93 11.02 8.78 -4.15
N VAL A 94 11.88 7.86 -3.68
CA VAL A 94 11.52 6.83 -2.69
C VAL A 94 11.13 7.46 -1.35
N LEU A 95 11.69 8.62 -1.03
CA LEU A 95 11.32 9.38 0.17
C LEU A 95 9.85 9.82 0.14
N ASP A 96 9.31 10.24 -1.02
CA ASP A 96 7.87 10.55 -1.16
C ASP A 96 7.01 9.32 -0.88
N ALA A 97 7.41 8.15 -1.41
CA ALA A 97 6.71 6.90 -1.15
C ALA A 97 6.75 6.52 0.33
N SER A 98 7.90 6.69 1.00
CA SER A 98 8.05 6.47 2.43
C SER A 98 7.14 7.40 3.23
N LEU A 99 7.14 8.69 2.93
CA LEU A 99 6.27 9.68 3.58
C LEU A 99 4.79 9.32 3.41
N ALA A 100 4.38 8.88 2.21
CA ALA A 100 3.01 8.44 1.94
C ALA A 100 2.55 7.33 2.90
N TYR A 101 3.37 6.33 3.13
CA TYR A 101 3.04 5.22 4.03
C TYR A 101 3.07 5.62 5.51
N TYR A 102 3.87 6.62 5.89
CA TYR A 102 3.82 7.18 7.24
C TYR A 102 2.54 7.97 7.49
N ILE A 103 2.06 8.78 6.53
CA ILE A 103 0.83 9.56 6.68
C ILE A 103 -0.43 8.72 6.46
N ASN A 104 -0.32 7.54 5.84
CA ASN A 104 -1.47 6.69 5.50
C ASN A 104 -2.41 6.38 6.67
N PRO A 105 -1.96 6.01 7.89
CA PRO A 105 -2.87 5.77 9.01
C PRO A 105 -3.74 6.99 9.34
N ILE A 106 -3.21 8.18 9.18
CA ILE A 106 -3.89 9.43 9.47
C ILE A 106 -4.92 9.74 8.38
N LEU A 107 -4.55 9.54 7.11
CA LEU A 107 -5.50 9.65 6.00
C LEU A 107 -6.61 8.61 6.11
N ALA A 108 -6.31 7.38 6.57
CA ALA A 108 -7.31 6.35 6.81
C ALA A 108 -8.31 6.77 7.89
N ILE A 109 -7.86 7.46 8.95
CA ILE A 109 -8.75 8.02 9.98
C ILE A 109 -9.67 9.09 9.38
N LEU A 110 -9.14 10.01 8.58
CA LEU A 110 -9.93 11.05 7.93
C LEU A 110 -10.97 10.46 6.98
N VAL A 111 -10.59 9.46 6.20
CA VAL A 111 -11.53 8.70 5.35
C VAL A 111 -12.59 7.98 6.21
N GLY A 112 -12.19 7.39 7.33
CA GLY A 112 -13.09 6.77 8.31
C GLY A 112 -14.10 7.75 8.87
N PHE A 113 -13.64 8.95 9.28
CA PHE A 113 -14.50 10.03 9.75
C PHE A 113 -15.51 10.48 8.69
N ILE A 114 -15.07 10.69 7.44
CA ILE A 114 -15.92 11.20 6.35
C ILE A 114 -16.89 10.11 5.86
N VAL A 115 -16.40 8.90 5.59
CA VAL A 115 -17.17 7.83 4.91
C VAL A 115 -18.04 7.05 5.89
N PHE A 116 -17.52 6.77 7.09
CA PHE A 116 -18.22 5.96 8.11
C PHE A 116 -18.79 6.80 9.26
N ARG A 117 -18.59 8.13 9.22
CA ARG A 117 -19.01 9.07 10.28
C ARG A 117 -18.50 8.66 11.67
N GLU A 118 -17.29 8.11 11.72
CA GLU A 118 -16.64 7.73 12.95
C GLU A 118 -16.30 8.97 13.77
N ARG A 119 -16.51 8.95 15.09
CA ARG A 119 -16.14 10.07 15.96
C ARG A 119 -14.65 10.00 16.27
N LEU A 120 -13.93 11.08 16.00
CA LEU A 120 -12.52 11.18 16.32
C LEU A 120 -12.32 11.63 17.76
N THR A 121 -11.36 11.02 18.44
CA THR A 121 -10.90 11.43 19.77
C THR A 121 -10.00 12.69 19.63
N THR A 122 -9.82 13.43 20.73
CA THR A 122 -8.93 14.58 20.77
C THR A 122 -7.50 14.24 20.33
N ALA A 123 -7.00 13.06 20.74
CA ALA A 123 -5.68 12.59 20.32
C ALA A 123 -5.61 12.34 18.80
N GLN A 124 -6.66 11.81 18.20
CA GLN A 124 -6.73 11.61 16.75
C GLN A 124 -6.77 12.94 16.01
N TRP A 125 -7.50 13.94 16.49
CA TRP A 125 -7.49 15.28 15.92
C TRP A 125 -6.11 15.95 16.03
N ALA A 126 -5.42 15.79 17.17
CA ALA A 126 -4.04 16.27 17.34
C ALA A 126 -3.07 15.60 16.36
N ALA A 127 -3.21 14.27 16.15
CA ALA A 127 -2.41 13.55 15.17
C ALA A 127 -2.69 14.03 13.73
N VAL A 128 -3.96 14.27 13.38
CA VAL A 128 -4.34 14.84 12.07
C VAL A 128 -3.71 16.21 11.87
N ALA A 129 -3.77 17.10 12.88
CA ALA A 129 -3.19 18.44 12.81
C ALA A 129 -1.66 18.38 12.63
N LEU A 130 -0.97 17.53 13.38
CA LEU A 130 0.48 17.33 13.26
C LEU A 130 0.87 16.80 11.87
N ALA A 131 0.12 15.84 11.34
CA ALA A 131 0.39 15.31 10.00
C ALA A 131 0.12 16.35 8.91
N ALA A 132 -0.94 17.14 9.05
CA ALA A 132 -1.23 18.25 8.13
C ALA A 132 -0.11 19.29 8.15
N ALA A 133 0.43 19.62 9.33
CA ALA A 133 1.62 20.47 9.46
C ALA A 133 2.84 19.88 8.75
N GLY A 134 3.07 18.55 8.90
CA GLY A 134 4.14 17.86 8.21
C GLY A 134 4.00 17.90 6.68
N VAL A 135 2.80 17.66 6.16
CA VAL A 135 2.53 17.75 4.71
C VAL A 135 2.66 19.20 4.19
N ALA A 136 2.33 20.18 5.02
CA ALA A 136 2.45 21.59 4.65
C ALA A 136 3.90 22.12 4.69
N ALA A 137 4.81 21.47 5.44
CA ALA A 137 6.18 21.96 5.60
C ALA A 137 6.95 22.12 4.28
N PRO A 138 6.98 21.16 3.34
CA PRO A 138 7.64 21.34 2.05
C PRO A 138 7.03 22.48 1.24
N MET A 139 5.71 22.65 1.28
CA MET A 139 5.02 23.74 0.59
C MET A 139 5.41 25.12 1.13
N VAL A 140 5.51 25.26 2.45
CA VAL A 140 5.82 26.54 3.10
C VAL A 140 7.31 26.87 2.99
N MET A 141 8.20 25.88 3.10
CA MET A 141 9.65 26.07 3.17
C MET A 141 10.33 26.09 1.80
N GLU A 142 9.82 25.32 0.84
CA GLU A 142 10.46 25.09 -0.48
C GLU A 142 9.53 25.42 -1.65
N GLY A 143 8.26 25.75 -1.38
CA GLY A 143 7.25 25.97 -2.42
C GLY A 143 6.77 24.68 -3.11
N GLU A 144 7.18 23.52 -2.62
CA GLU A 144 6.86 22.21 -3.21
C GLU A 144 5.83 21.45 -2.37
N PHE A 145 4.67 21.18 -2.97
CA PHE A 145 3.67 20.34 -2.33
C PHE A 145 3.99 18.85 -2.56
N PRO A 146 4.05 18.00 -1.51
CA PRO A 146 4.37 16.57 -1.64
C PRO A 146 3.19 15.79 -2.25
N LEU A 147 2.82 16.15 -3.48
CA LEU A 147 1.62 15.65 -4.16
C LEU A 147 1.61 14.13 -4.28
N LEU A 148 2.73 13.52 -4.66
CA LEU A 148 2.82 12.06 -4.81
C LEU A 148 2.60 11.34 -3.48
N ALA A 149 3.21 11.84 -2.39
CA ALA A 149 3.01 11.27 -1.07
C ALA A 149 1.54 11.31 -0.63
N VAL A 150 0.87 12.45 -0.83
CA VAL A 150 -0.55 12.60 -0.51
C VAL A 150 -1.43 11.71 -1.37
N LEU A 151 -1.18 11.65 -2.69
CA LEU A 151 -1.98 10.83 -3.61
C LEU A 151 -1.83 9.34 -3.33
N ILE A 152 -0.61 8.85 -3.07
CA ILE A 152 -0.36 7.46 -2.70
C ILE A 152 -1.07 7.13 -1.37
N GLY A 153 -0.89 7.97 -0.34
CA GLY A 153 -1.53 7.75 0.95
C GLY A 153 -3.06 7.78 0.87
N LEU A 154 -3.63 8.77 0.17
CA LEU A 154 -5.08 8.91 0.02
C LEU A 154 -5.69 7.77 -0.81
N SER A 155 -5.07 7.38 -1.91
CA SER A 155 -5.55 6.26 -2.74
C SER A 155 -5.61 4.96 -1.93
N PHE A 156 -4.63 4.71 -1.07
CA PHE A 156 -4.62 3.53 -0.21
C PHE A 156 -5.66 3.62 0.92
N ALA A 157 -5.88 4.80 1.49
CA ALA A 157 -6.92 5.02 2.49
C ALA A 157 -8.33 4.79 1.92
N ILE A 158 -8.60 5.30 0.71
CA ILE A 158 -9.88 5.07 -0.01
C ILE A 158 -10.03 3.58 -0.36
N TYR A 159 -8.97 2.94 -0.86
CA TYR A 159 -8.94 1.50 -1.10
C TYR A 159 -9.32 0.71 0.15
N GLY A 160 -8.72 1.04 1.30
CA GLY A 160 -9.06 0.43 2.58
C GLY A 160 -10.52 0.60 2.99
N ALA A 161 -11.11 1.79 2.76
CA ALA A 161 -12.51 2.05 3.03
C ALA A 161 -13.45 1.23 2.13
N ILE A 162 -13.12 1.08 0.84
CA ILE A 162 -13.86 0.23 -0.09
C ILE A 162 -13.80 -1.23 0.36
N LYS A 163 -12.63 -1.71 0.74
CA LYS A 163 -12.42 -3.09 1.27
C LYS A 163 -13.24 -3.33 2.54
N LYS A 164 -13.22 -2.39 3.49
CA LYS A 164 -14.04 -2.46 4.72
C LYS A 164 -15.54 -2.56 4.41
N LYS A 165 -16.00 -1.83 3.40
CA LYS A 165 -17.42 -1.85 2.98
C LYS A 165 -17.82 -3.13 2.24
N ALA A 166 -16.89 -3.72 1.50
CA ALA A 166 -17.13 -4.93 0.71
C ALA A 166 -17.08 -6.20 1.55
N ASP A 167 -16.29 -6.21 2.63
CA ASP A 167 -16.08 -7.36 3.54
C ASP A 167 -15.75 -8.67 2.81
N VAL A 168 -14.82 -8.59 1.85
CA VAL A 168 -14.33 -9.73 1.07
C VAL A 168 -12.93 -10.12 1.55
N PRO A 169 -12.62 -11.42 1.74
CA PRO A 169 -11.28 -11.87 2.12
C PRO A 169 -10.20 -11.36 1.17
N GLY A 170 -9.03 -11.01 1.71
CA GLY A 170 -7.99 -10.30 0.99
C GLY A 170 -7.48 -11.02 -0.26
N ASP A 171 -7.29 -12.33 -0.21
CA ASP A 171 -6.85 -13.18 -1.32
C ASP A 171 -7.90 -13.25 -2.45
N VAL A 172 -9.18 -13.47 -2.10
CA VAL A 172 -10.30 -13.42 -3.05
C VAL A 172 -10.45 -12.03 -3.66
N SER A 173 -10.35 -11.00 -2.84
CA SER A 173 -10.44 -9.61 -3.27
C SER A 173 -9.34 -9.26 -4.27
N THR A 174 -8.07 -9.58 -3.95
CA THR A 174 -6.94 -9.32 -4.86
C THR A 174 -7.11 -10.04 -6.20
N PHE A 175 -7.61 -11.28 -6.19
CA PHE A 175 -7.92 -12.01 -7.42
C PHE A 175 -8.96 -11.27 -8.27
N ILE A 176 -10.10 -10.87 -7.68
CA ILE A 176 -11.17 -10.19 -8.43
C ILE A 176 -10.75 -8.80 -8.89
N GLU A 177 -10.04 -8.04 -8.05
CA GLU A 177 -9.49 -6.72 -8.38
C GLU A 177 -8.57 -6.81 -9.61
N THR A 178 -7.58 -7.71 -9.59
CA THR A 178 -6.65 -7.90 -10.70
C THR A 178 -7.36 -8.46 -11.94
N LEU A 179 -8.32 -9.39 -11.79
CA LEU A 179 -9.10 -9.92 -12.89
C LEU A 179 -9.88 -8.82 -13.64
N LEU A 180 -10.53 -7.92 -12.90
CA LEU A 180 -11.34 -6.85 -13.49
C LEU A 180 -10.51 -5.77 -14.19
N VAL A 181 -9.28 -5.52 -13.74
CA VAL A 181 -8.38 -4.50 -14.30
C VAL A 181 -7.46 -5.08 -15.38
N SER A 182 -7.16 -6.38 -15.35
CA SER A 182 -6.24 -7.05 -16.29
C SER A 182 -6.58 -6.87 -17.78
N PRO A 183 -7.85 -6.83 -18.22
CA PRO A 183 -8.13 -6.61 -19.65
C PRO A 183 -7.59 -5.26 -20.14
N VAL A 184 -7.69 -4.21 -19.31
CA VAL A 184 -7.13 -2.89 -19.63
C VAL A 184 -5.61 -2.94 -19.61
N ALA A 185 -5.02 -3.58 -18.59
CA ALA A 185 -3.56 -3.74 -18.48
C ALA A 185 -2.97 -4.50 -19.67
N LEU A 186 -3.60 -5.61 -20.08
CA LEU A 186 -3.21 -6.36 -21.29
C LEU A 186 -3.31 -5.52 -22.55
N GLY A 187 -4.40 -4.76 -22.71
CA GLY A 187 -4.56 -3.84 -23.83
C GLY A 187 -3.44 -2.79 -23.89
N ILE A 188 -3.07 -2.21 -22.74
CA ILE A 188 -1.96 -1.24 -22.66
C ILE A 188 -0.63 -1.90 -23.05
N ILE A 189 -0.31 -3.07 -22.49
CA ILE A 189 0.92 -3.82 -22.82
C ILE A 189 0.98 -4.06 -24.35
N LEU A 190 -0.12 -4.56 -24.93
CA LEU A 190 -0.19 -4.85 -26.36
C LEU A 190 0.05 -3.60 -27.21
N VAL A 191 -0.64 -2.50 -26.89
CA VAL A 191 -0.48 -1.23 -27.62
C VAL A 191 0.93 -0.69 -27.49
N MET A 192 1.54 -0.77 -26.30
CA MET A 192 2.92 -0.32 -26.08
C MET A 192 3.89 -1.18 -26.88
N GLU A 193 3.76 -2.51 -26.86
CA GLU A 193 4.64 -3.39 -27.64
C GLU A 193 4.51 -3.19 -29.15
N LEU A 194 3.29 -2.98 -29.68
CA LEU A 194 3.07 -2.66 -31.10
C LEU A 194 3.69 -1.32 -31.52
N ARG A 195 3.92 -0.42 -30.56
CA ARG A 195 4.55 0.90 -30.79
C ARG A 195 6.06 0.92 -30.51
N GLY A 196 6.71 -0.21 -30.31
CA GLY A 196 8.11 -0.31 -29.94
C GLY A 196 8.28 -0.31 -28.41
N GLY A 197 7.58 -1.21 -27.73
CA GLY A 197 7.64 -1.35 -26.28
C GLY A 197 8.93 -1.94 -25.75
N PRO A 198 9.07 -2.05 -24.42
CA PRO A 198 10.33 -2.42 -23.77
C PRO A 198 10.89 -3.78 -24.17
N ILE A 199 10.03 -4.76 -24.52
CA ILE A 199 10.49 -6.08 -24.99
C ILE A 199 10.90 -6.01 -26.44
N SER A 200 10.07 -5.41 -27.31
CA SER A 200 10.31 -5.34 -28.76
C SER A 200 11.53 -4.48 -29.13
N THR A 201 11.85 -3.46 -28.32
CA THR A 201 13.05 -2.62 -28.49
C THR A 201 14.27 -3.15 -27.76
N GLY A 202 14.14 -4.21 -26.93
CA GLY A 202 15.24 -4.78 -26.18
C GLY A 202 15.65 -3.98 -24.95
N VAL A 203 14.89 -2.95 -24.53
CA VAL A 203 15.12 -2.22 -23.27
C VAL A 203 15.11 -3.19 -22.09
N ILE A 204 14.20 -4.17 -22.10
CA ILE A 204 14.22 -5.30 -21.18
C ILE A 204 14.44 -6.59 -21.97
N GLY A 205 15.53 -7.31 -21.67
CA GLY A 205 15.90 -8.53 -22.35
C GLY A 205 16.74 -9.45 -21.48
N GLY A 206 17.09 -10.62 -22.01
CA GLY A 206 17.90 -11.60 -21.30
C GLY A 206 17.24 -12.04 -19.98
N TRP A 207 18.06 -12.17 -18.92
CA TRP A 207 17.60 -12.59 -17.60
C TRP A 207 16.59 -11.62 -16.96
N ARG A 208 16.61 -10.34 -17.34
CA ARG A 208 15.70 -9.31 -16.79
C ARG A 208 14.23 -9.57 -17.16
N LEU A 209 13.96 -10.32 -18.23
CA LEU A 209 12.58 -10.69 -18.60
C LEU A 209 11.86 -11.46 -17.48
N ILE A 210 12.60 -12.20 -16.63
CA ILE A 210 12.01 -12.93 -15.50
C ILE A 210 11.46 -11.98 -14.42
N LEU A 211 11.95 -10.75 -14.35
CA LEU A 211 11.46 -9.76 -13.39
C LEU A 211 9.98 -9.41 -13.65
N LEU A 212 9.51 -9.44 -14.89
CA LEU A 212 8.12 -9.13 -15.20
C LEU A 212 7.13 -10.15 -14.57
N PRO A 213 7.24 -11.47 -14.80
CA PRO A 213 6.38 -12.45 -14.13
C PRO A 213 6.65 -12.52 -12.61
N LEU A 214 7.89 -12.30 -12.16
CA LEU A 214 8.22 -12.28 -10.74
C LEU A 214 7.50 -11.13 -10.01
N ALA A 215 7.15 -10.05 -10.68
CA ALA A 215 6.36 -8.95 -10.11
C ALA A 215 5.04 -9.43 -9.51
N GLY A 216 4.40 -10.43 -10.11
CA GLY A 216 3.20 -11.06 -9.56
C GLY A 216 3.46 -11.74 -8.21
N VAL A 217 4.53 -12.54 -8.13
CA VAL A 217 4.93 -13.24 -6.90
C VAL A 217 5.32 -12.24 -5.81
N VAL A 218 6.15 -11.26 -6.16
CA VAL A 218 6.59 -10.18 -5.26
C VAL A 218 5.39 -9.43 -4.68
N THR A 219 4.35 -9.19 -5.47
CA THR A 219 3.12 -8.54 -4.99
C THR A 219 2.29 -9.46 -4.10
N TYR A 220 2.12 -10.71 -4.50
CA TYR A 220 1.19 -11.63 -3.84
C TYR A 220 1.74 -12.21 -2.52
N LEU A 221 3.04 -12.49 -2.46
CA LEU A 221 3.67 -13.13 -1.30
C LEU A 221 3.49 -12.36 0.01
N PRO A 222 3.75 -11.04 0.10
CA PRO A 222 3.50 -10.30 1.34
C PRO A 222 2.02 -10.25 1.70
N LEU A 223 1.12 -10.12 0.71
CA LEU A 223 -0.33 -10.14 0.95
C LEU A 223 -0.78 -11.48 1.55
N PHE A 224 -0.26 -12.59 1.03
CA PHE A 224 -0.52 -13.93 1.55
C PHE A 224 -0.02 -14.09 2.99
N LEU A 225 1.23 -13.69 3.26
CA LEU A 225 1.83 -13.75 4.60
C LEU A 225 1.05 -12.88 5.60
N TYR A 226 0.68 -11.67 5.20
CA TYR A 226 -0.14 -10.78 6.01
C TYR A 226 -1.50 -11.39 6.34
N SER A 227 -2.21 -11.89 5.32
CA SER A 227 -3.53 -12.51 5.48
C SER A 227 -3.50 -13.74 6.37
N ALA A 228 -2.44 -14.55 6.26
CA ALA A 228 -2.24 -15.74 7.12
C ALA A 228 -1.92 -15.34 8.57
N GLY A 229 -1.11 -14.30 8.76
CA GLY A 229 -0.61 -13.91 10.08
C GLY A 229 -1.57 -13.02 10.88
N ILE A 230 -2.34 -12.16 10.23
CA ILE A 230 -3.17 -11.14 10.92
C ILE A 230 -4.27 -11.76 11.79
N ARG A 231 -4.79 -12.93 11.43
CA ARG A 231 -5.84 -13.64 12.17
C ARG A 231 -5.41 -14.02 13.59
N THR A 232 -4.12 -14.24 13.82
CA THR A 232 -3.56 -14.66 15.13
C THR A 232 -2.68 -13.59 15.77
N THR A 233 -2.56 -12.42 15.14
CA THR A 233 -1.78 -11.28 15.64
C THR A 233 -2.73 -10.23 16.20
N SER A 234 -2.41 -9.66 17.37
CA SER A 234 -3.22 -8.57 17.91
C SER A 234 -3.14 -7.34 17.01
N MET A 235 -4.26 -6.61 16.89
CA MET A 235 -4.33 -5.39 16.09
C MET A 235 -3.28 -4.35 16.54
N SER A 236 -3.03 -4.23 17.85
CA SER A 236 -2.02 -3.33 18.40
C SER A 236 -0.62 -3.68 17.92
N LEU A 237 -0.24 -4.97 17.92
CA LEU A 237 1.06 -5.41 17.45
C LEU A 237 1.19 -5.22 15.93
N SER A 238 0.14 -5.54 15.16
CA SER A 238 0.12 -5.31 13.71
C SER A 238 0.28 -3.83 13.37
N GLY A 239 -0.40 -2.94 14.09
CA GLY A 239 -0.27 -1.49 13.92
C GLY A 239 1.15 -0.95 14.18
N ILE A 240 1.85 -1.51 15.17
CA ILE A 240 3.27 -1.16 15.43
C ILE A 240 4.16 -1.72 14.30
N LEU A 241 3.96 -2.98 13.93
CA LEU A 241 4.76 -3.62 12.87
C LEU A 241 4.61 -2.94 11.51
N MET A 242 3.47 -2.29 11.26
CA MET A 242 3.22 -1.57 10.00
C MET A 242 4.26 -0.49 9.71
N TYR A 243 4.83 0.16 10.74
CA TYR A 243 5.84 1.20 10.56
C TYR A 243 7.21 0.70 10.09
N ILE A 244 7.44 -0.62 10.10
CA ILE A 244 8.64 -1.24 9.52
C ILE A 244 8.71 -0.95 8.01
N ASN A 245 7.59 -1.04 7.32
CA ASN A 245 7.52 -0.80 5.88
C ASN A 245 8.06 0.60 5.50
N PRO A 246 7.47 1.74 5.91
CA PRO A 246 7.98 3.05 5.52
C PRO A 246 9.39 3.33 6.09
N THR A 247 9.75 2.76 7.25
CA THR A 247 11.11 2.91 7.78
C THR A 247 12.15 2.26 6.86
N LEU A 248 11.90 1.06 6.38
CA LEU A 248 12.80 0.40 5.42
C LEU A 248 12.84 1.14 4.08
N GLN A 249 11.71 1.68 3.60
CA GLN A 249 11.69 2.50 2.38
C GLN A 249 12.50 3.78 2.54
N LEU A 250 12.38 4.48 3.69
CA LEU A 250 13.22 5.64 4.01
C LEU A 250 14.71 5.26 3.97
N LEU A 251 15.08 4.16 4.61
CA LEU A 251 16.47 3.67 4.60
C LEU A 251 16.92 3.31 3.17
N CYS A 252 16.06 2.71 2.36
CA CYS A 252 16.37 2.45 0.95
C CYS A 252 16.62 3.75 0.18
N GLY A 253 15.77 4.76 0.35
CA GLY A 253 15.93 6.06 -0.31
C GLY A 253 17.25 6.72 0.06
N VAL A 254 17.51 6.86 1.37
CA VAL A 254 18.68 7.60 1.87
C VAL A 254 19.99 6.80 1.70
N ILE A 255 20.00 5.49 2.02
CA ILE A 255 21.25 4.71 2.09
C ILE A 255 21.60 4.02 0.77
N LEU A 256 20.58 3.51 0.04
CA LEU A 256 20.84 2.74 -1.19
C LEU A 256 20.75 3.60 -2.46
N TYR A 257 19.98 4.69 -2.43
CA TYR A 257 19.72 5.51 -3.61
C TYR A 257 20.25 6.94 -3.45
N ASP A 258 20.94 7.22 -2.36
CA ASP A 258 21.57 8.53 -2.07
C ASP A 258 20.58 9.70 -2.24
N GLU A 259 19.28 9.46 -1.96
CA GLU A 259 18.29 10.52 -1.98
C GLU A 259 18.55 11.50 -0.84
N THR A 260 18.75 12.76 -1.17
CA THR A 260 19.00 13.81 -0.18
C THR A 260 17.71 14.22 0.51
N MET A 261 17.72 14.18 1.84
CA MET A 261 16.62 14.73 2.63
C MET A 261 16.80 16.25 2.76
N SER A 262 15.89 17.00 2.15
CA SER A 262 15.82 18.44 2.39
C SER A 262 15.42 18.75 3.83
N THR A 263 15.65 19.97 4.29
CA THR A 263 15.21 20.41 5.64
C THR A 263 13.69 20.31 5.76
N ALA A 264 12.95 20.68 4.72
CA ALA A 264 11.49 20.58 4.71
C ALA A 264 10.99 19.14 4.79
N MET A 265 11.63 18.20 4.06
CA MET A 265 11.33 16.78 4.14
C MET A 265 11.63 16.22 5.53
N THR A 266 12.74 16.63 6.14
CA THR A 266 13.08 16.26 7.53
C THR A 266 12.01 16.71 8.51
N VAL A 267 11.55 17.97 8.40
CA VAL A 267 10.44 18.51 9.21
C VAL A 267 9.16 17.71 8.97
N ALA A 268 8.84 17.38 7.70
CA ALA A 268 7.68 16.57 7.36
C ALA A 268 7.71 15.20 8.07
N PHE A 269 8.83 14.49 8.00
CA PHE A 269 8.99 13.19 8.69
C PHE A 269 8.86 13.32 10.20
N VAL A 270 9.51 14.31 10.81
CA VAL A 270 9.42 14.54 12.28
C VAL A 270 7.98 14.79 12.69
N CYS A 271 7.25 15.67 12.00
CA CYS A 271 5.84 15.94 12.29
C CYS A 271 4.97 14.68 12.16
N VAL A 272 5.19 13.87 11.13
CA VAL A 272 4.40 12.66 10.90
C VAL A 272 4.78 11.57 11.92
N TRP A 273 6.03 11.47 12.34
CA TRP A 273 6.43 10.57 13.45
C TRP A 273 5.77 10.99 14.76
N LEU A 274 5.77 12.28 15.09
CA LEU A 274 5.06 12.79 16.27
C LEU A 274 3.56 12.53 16.17
N ALA A 275 2.94 12.77 15.01
CA ALA A 275 1.54 12.43 14.76
C ALA A 275 1.25 10.95 15.03
N THR A 276 2.13 10.08 14.55
CA THR A 276 2.05 8.63 14.76
C THR A 276 2.12 8.26 16.24
N ILE A 277 3.07 8.83 16.98
CA ILE A 277 3.23 8.61 18.44
C ILE A 277 1.97 9.05 19.17
N VAL A 278 1.46 10.26 18.88
CA VAL A 278 0.23 10.79 19.48
C VAL A 278 -0.98 9.91 19.18
N PHE A 279 -1.09 9.42 17.95
CA PHE A 279 -2.16 8.50 17.54
C PHE A 279 -2.12 7.18 18.30
N VAL A 280 -0.95 6.52 18.34
CA VAL A 280 -0.77 5.22 19.01
C VAL A 280 -0.98 5.35 20.53
N ALA A 281 -0.35 6.35 21.14
CA ALA A 281 -0.49 6.61 22.58
C ALA A 281 -1.93 6.96 22.97
N GLY A 282 -2.60 7.80 22.19
CA GLY A 282 -4.00 8.18 22.40
C GLY A 282 -4.95 6.99 22.28
N GLY A 283 -4.71 6.11 21.31
CA GLY A 283 -5.47 4.88 21.16
C GLY A 283 -5.33 3.91 22.33
N GLU A 284 -4.13 3.76 22.87
CA GLU A 284 -3.88 2.89 24.02
C GLU A 284 -4.49 3.46 25.31
N LEU A 285 -4.39 4.78 25.54
CA LEU A 285 -5.02 5.46 26.67
C LEU A 285 -6.56 5.32 26.63
N ALA A 286 -7.18 5.47 25.48
CA ALA A 286 -8.62 5.29 25.31
C ALA A 286 -9.05 3.84 25.62
N ARG A 287 -8.29 2.85 25.18
CA ARG A 287 -8.53 1.43 25.50
C ARG A 287 -8.41 1.14 26.99
N ARG A 288 -7.40 1.69 27.67
CA ARG A 288 -7.22 1.52 29.13
C ARG A 288 -8.37 2.13 29.91
N LYS A 289 -8.82 3.35 29.54
CA LYS A 289 -9.99 3.99 30.18
C LYS A 289 -11.27 3.19 30.01
N ALA A 290 -11.49 2.60 28.82
CA ALA A 290 -12.64 1.75 28.56
C ALA A 290 -12.63 0.47 29.41
N LYS A 291 -11.48 -0.20 29.56
CA LYS A 291 -11.32 -1.37 30.41
C LYS A 291 -11.60 -1.07 31.90
N THR A 292 -11.09 0.05 32.40
CA THR A 292 -11.30 0.46 33.81
C THR A 292 -12.77 0.77 34.08
N ARG A 293 -13.50 1.35 33.13
CA ARG A 293 -14.94 1.58 33.27
C ARG A 293 -15.76 0.28 33.32
N CYS A 294 -15.41 -0.73 32.52
CA CYS A 294 -16.07 -2.03 32.55
C CYS A 294 -15.70 -2.88 33.78
N SER A 295 -14.63 -2.56 34.49
CA SER A 295 -14.21 -3.28 35.72
C SER A 295 -14.83 -2.68 36.99
N ASN A 296 -15.30 -1.44 36.94
CA ASN A 296 -15.85 -0.70 38.09
C ASN A 296 -17.39 -0.53 38.02
N GLY A 297 -18.07 -1.13 37.04
CA GLY A 297 -19.53 -1.25 36.91
C GLY A 297 -19.95 -2.70 36.84
#